data_f75266feb1b0e2d2480bf871a48ca5d1
#
_entry.id   f75266feb1b0e2d2480bf871a48ca5d1
#
_cell.length_a   1.000
_cell.length_b   1.000
_cell.length_c   1.000
_cell.angle_alpha   90.00
_cell.angle_beta   90.00
_cell.angle_gamma   90.00
#
_symmetry.space_group_name_H-M   'P 1'
#
loop_
_entity.id
_entity.type
_entity.pdbx_description
1 polymer ?
#
loop_
_entity_poly.entity_id
_entity_poly.type
_entity_poly.pdbx_seq_one_letter_code
_entity_poly.pdbx_strand_id
1 'polypeptide(L)'
;MKTQLKNNTFLLYSYSFFKSLHFFGSLSIPFYLDRLEMSYTWMFVIETIFSVFLFLFEIPTGIVADKFGRKTSLLLGSGIFGFSFIILGTTRNIPVLIVMQVFGALGMSLISGADKALIYENAKLQNKSPEEISAMASRFNGFETVAMLIAFPLGSLFVSSGFMDYVSALGFVFVATGIAMLVASVLIFFVKEPAKLMSESEKTEIDGADEKKDKPTSTKKMLEQNAKGCFFAFRNPELRKLSLDYSVISAFTFLMFWFYQSLLLENNVNIAVNGFVASGFNLAASLLLFSSGFIQKKLGFSKTRFLSAIIPGILYVLVFMFYKNIFVAMIAIFGITMLRLFRDPILITQMNVKISDENRATILSGVSMFSRIIIAIFYPLSGILMDKNPQVTYLVIGIATIVCSFLLSTPRKEK
;
A
#
# COMPACT_ATOMS: atom_id res chain seq x y z
N MET A 1 23.09 -26.92 4.86
CA MET A 1 21.92 -26.19 5.35
C MET A 1 22.23 -24.73 5.68
N LYS A 2 23.07 -24.39 6.67
CA LYS A 2 23.35 -22.98 7.07
C LYS A 2 23.77 -22.04 5.94
N THR A 3 24.66 -22.49 5.05
CA THR A 3 25.10 -21.69 3.88
C THR A 3 23.95 -21.42 2.90
N GLN A 4 23.06 -22.40 2.70
CA GLN A 4 21.89 -22.27 1.82
C GLN A 4 20.87 -21.28 2.38
N LEU A 5 20.62 -21.31 3.69
CA LEU A 5 19.72 -20.37 4.35
C LEU A 5 20.25 -18.92 4.33
N LYS A 6 21.58 -18.73 4.42
CA LYS A 6 22.21 -17.42 4.23
C LYS A 6 22.05 -16.90 2.80
N ASN A 7 22.24 -17.79 1.81
CA ASN A 7 22.00 -17.45 0.40
C ASN A 7 20.52 -17.10 0.15
N ASN A 8 19.58 -17.84 0.76
CA ASN A 8 18.17 -17.48 0.72
C ASN A 8 17.93 -16.06 1.27
N THR A 9 18.56 -15.70 2.39
CA THR A 9 18.42 -14.35 2.96
C THR A 9 18.85 -13.26 1.99
N PHE A 10 19.99 -13.45 1.33
CA PHE A 10 20.48 -12.52 0.30
C PHE A 10 19.51 -12.42 -0.88
N LEU A 11 19.07 -13.57 -1.40
CA LEU A 11 18.11 -13.62 -2.51
C LEU A 11 16.77 -12.97 -2.15
N LEU A 12 16.29 -13.15 -0.90
CA LEU A 12 15.06 -12.54 -0.43
C LEU A 12 15.18 -11.02 -0.28
N TYR A 13 16.33 -10.49 0.18
CA TYR A 13 16.56 -9.04 0.21
C TYR A 13 16.66 -8.46 -1.20
N SER A 14 17.35 -9.15 -2.12
CA SER A 14 17.40 -8.75 -3.52
C SER A 14 16.01 -8.80 -4.17
N TYR A 15 15.23 -9.84 -3.88
CA TYR A 15 13.82 -9.92 -4.31
C TYR A 15 13.01 -8.72 -3.82
N SER A 16 13.12 -8.40 -2.53
CA SER A 16 12.43 -7.27 -1.92
C SER A 16 12.77 -5.95 -2.61
N PHE A 17 14.04 -5.75 -2.96
CA PHE A 17 14.50 -4.59 -3.71
C PHE A 17 13.90 -4.55 -5.13
N PHE A 18 14.10 -5.61 -5.93
CA PHE A 18 13.65 -5.63 -7.33
C PHE A 18 12.12 -5.57 -7.47
N LYS A 19 11.36 -6.27 -6.61
CA LYS A 19 9.89 -6.22 -6.64
C LYS A 19 9.32 -4.84 -6.35
N SER A 20 10.10 -3.97 -5.70
CA SER A 20 9.68 -2.64 -5.27
C SER A 20 10.23 -1.51 -6.14
N LEU A 21 10.91 -1.84 -7.26
CA LEU A 21 11.32 -0.86 -8.26
C LEU A 21 10.13 -0.41 -9.13
N HIS A 22 9.27 0.40 -8.53
CA HIS A 22 8.05 0.92 -9.15
C HIS A 22 8.34 2.25 -9.87
N PHE A 23 9.00 2.21 -11.02
CA PHE A 23 9.37 3.42 -11.79
C PHE A 23 8.16 4.29 -12.18
N PHE A 24 6.98 3.69 -12.31
CA PHE A 24 5.74 4.39 -12.65
C PHE A 24 5.09 5.13 -11.47
N GLY A 25 5.49 4.86 -10.22
CA GLY A 25 4.73 5.27 -9.02
C GLY A 25 4.53 6.78 -8.87
N SER A 26 5.43 7.60 -9.44
CA SER A 26 5.31 9.06 -9.48
C SER A 26 4.72 9.61 -10.79
N LEU A 27 4.28 8.74 -11.70
CA LEU A 27 3.90 9.07 -13.08
C LEU A 27 2.56 8.43 -13.49
N SER A 28 1.81 7.91 -12.54
CA SER A 28 0.56 7.22 -12.82
C SER A 28 -0.48 8.16 -13.44
N ILE A 29 -0.64 9.38 -12.91
CA ILE A 29 -1.59 10.36 -13.49
C ILE A 29 -1.20 10.75 -14.91
N PRO A 30 0.02 11.18 -15.20
CA PRO A 30 0.45 11.44 -16.59
C PRO A 30 0.26 10.23 -17.52
N PHE A 31 0.50 9.01 -17.04
CA PHE A 31 0.26 7.80 -17.82
C PHE A 31 -1.21 7.64 -18.24
N TYR A 32 -2.15 7.80 -17.31
CA TYR A 32 -3.56 7.67 -17.64
C TYR A 32 -4.10 8.85 -18.46
N LEU A 33 -3.73 10.08 -18.12
CA LEU A 33 -4.27 11.29 -18.75
C LEU A 33 -3.60 11.58 -20.09
N ASP A 34 -2.25 11.59 -20.14
CA ASP A 34 -1.53 12.07 -21.32
C ASP A 34 -1.26 10.94 -22.33
N ARG A 35 -0.96 9.71 -21.85
CA ARG A 35 -0.69 8.58 -22.75
C ARG A 35 -1.96 7.84 -23.18
N LEU A 36 -2.90 7.64 -22.27
CA LEU A 36 -4.14 6.88 -22.54
C LEU A 36 -5.34 7.79 -22.85
N GLU A 37 -5.16 9.10 -22.75
CA GLU A 37 -6.17 10.13 -22.99
C GLU A 37 -7.48 9.89 -22.18
N MET A 38 -7.30 9.38 -20.94
CA MET A 38 -8.39 9.09 -20.04
C MET A 38 -8.70 10.27 -19.12
N SER A 39 -9.94 10.36 -18.64
CA SER A 39 -10.32 11.25 -17.56
C SER A 39 -9.89 10.71 -16.19
N TYR A 40 -9.85 11.57 -15.17
CA TYR A 40 -9.64 11.16 -13.78
C TYR A 40 -10.68 10.13 -13.32
N THR A 41 -11.94 10.28 -13.74
CA THR A 41 -13.00 9.31 -13.44
C THR A 41 -12.63 7.91 -13.92
N TRP A 42 -12.23 7.74 -15.18
CA TRP A 42 -11.85 6.43 -15.73
C TRP A 42 -10.58 5.88 -15.05
N MET A 43 -9.58 6.73 -14.80
CA MET A 43 -8.40 6.32 -14.04
C MET A 43 -8.80 5.72 -12.68
N PHE A 44 -9.61 6.43 -11.90
CA PHE A 44 -10.02 5.94 -10.59
C PHE A 44 -10.98 4.74 -10.62
N VAL A 45 -11.77 4.58 -11.68
CA VAL A 45 -12.55 3.34 -11.91
C VAL A 45 -11.61 2.16 -12.11
N ILE A 46 -10.55 2.30 -12.90
CA ILE A 46 -9.55 1.25 -13.14
C ILE A 46 -8.79 0.90 -11.85
N GLU A 47 -8.37 1.89 -11.06
CA GLU A 47 -7.74 1.66 -9.77
C GLU A 47 -8.70 1.01 -8.75
N THR A 48 -9.99 1.32 -8.85
CA THR A 48 -11.02 0.63 -8.06
C THR A 48 -11.16 -0.83 -8.48
N ILE A 49 -11.16 -1.14 -9.78
CA ILE A 49 -11.16 -2.51 -10.30
C ILE A 49 -9.95 -3.29 -9.74
N PHE A 50 -8.75 -2.71 -9.84
CA PHE A 50 -7.56 -3.33 -9.25
C PHE A 50 -7.73 -3.62 -7.76
N SER A 51 -8.20 -2.66 -6.97
CA SER A 51 -8.36 -2.80 -5.52
C SER A 51 -9.41 -3.84 -5.13
N VAL A 52 -10.52 -3.91 -5.87
CA VAL A 52 -11.59 -4.90 -5.67
C VAL A 52 -11.09 -6.31 -6.00
N PHE A 53 -10.43 -6.49 -7.14
CA PHE A 53 -9.89 -7.79 -7.52
C PHE A 53 -8.73 -8.23 -6.63
N LEU A 54 -7.88 -7.31 -6.17
CA LEU A 54 -6.84 -7.60 -5.18
C LEU A 54 -7.48 -8.22 -3.92
N PHE A 55 -8.57 -7.65 -3.42
CA PHE A 55 -9.30 -8.18 -2.27
C PHE A 55 -9.94 -9.54 -2.56
N LEU A 56 -10.60 -9.70 -3.72
CA LEU A 56 -11.24 -10.96 -4.09
C LEU A 56 -10.23 -12.10 -4.24
N PHE A 57 -9.03 -11.81 -4.72
CA PHE A 57 -7.98 -12.79 -4.90
C PHE A 57 -7.20 -13.12 -3.61
N GLU A 58 -7.24 -12.30 -2.56
CA GLU A 58 -6.54 -12.59 -1.28
C GLU A 58 -6.84 -13.99 -0.73
N ILE A 59 -8.07 -14.47 -0.95
CA ILE A 59 -8.51 -15.76 -0.43
C ILE A 59 -7.97 -16.92 -1.27
N PRO A 60 -8.22 -17.00 -2.58
CA PRO A 60 -7.73 -18.12 -3.38
C PRO A 60 -6.19 -18.17 -3.44
N THR A 61 -5.51 -17.03 -3.39
CA THR A 61 -4.06 -16.97 -3.41
C THR A 61 -3.42 -17.41 -2.09
N GLY A 62 -4.08 -17.18 -0.96
CA GLY A 62 -3.69 -17.76 0.33
C GLY A 62 -3.67 -19.28 0.29
N ILE A 63 -4.70 -19.91 -0.31
CA ILE A 63 -4.76 -21.36 -0.51
C ILE A 63 -3.62 -21.84 -1.42
N VAL A 64 -3.27 -21.08 -2.46
CA VAL A 64 -2.13 -21.39 -3.34
C VAL A 64 -0.82 -21.41 -2.55
N ALA A 65 -0.57 -20.39 -1.72
CA ALA A 65 0.62 -20.30 -0.89
C ALA A 65 0.71 -21.44 0.13
N ASP A 66 -0.41 -21.82 0.77
CA ASP A 66 -0.46 -22.92 1.74
C ASP A 66 -0.29 -24.31 1.07
N LYS A 67 -0.90 -24.54 -0.12
CA LYS A 67 -0.90 -25.85 -0.78
C LYS A 67 0.36 -26.09 -1.63
N PHE A 68 0.83 -25.08 -2.35
CA PHE A 68 1.95 -25.21 -3.32
C PHE A 68 3.25 -24.63 -2.80
N GLY A 69 3.24 -24.01 -1.63
CA GLY A 69 4.38 -23.36 -0.99
C GLY A 69 4.50 -21.87 -1.32
N ARG A 70 5.11 -21.14 -0.40
CA ARG A 70 5.24 -19.67 -0.48
C ARG A 70 6.15 -19.25 -1.63
N LYS A 71 7.22 -20.00 -1.90
CA LYS A 71 8.10 -19.78 -3.05
C LYS A 71 7.30 -19.82 -4.36
N THR A 72 6.44 -20.82 -4.55
CA THR A 72 5.62 -20.97 -5.77
C THR A 72 4.65 -19.79 -5.92
N SER A 73 4.02 -19.36 -4.82
CA SER A 73 3.15 -18.19 -4.81
C SER A 73 3.90 -16.92 -5.25
N LEU A 74 5.10 -16.68 -4.71
CA LEU A 74 5.93 -15.52 -5.08
C LEU A 74 6.40 -15.58 -6.53
N LEU A 75 6.81 -16.74 -7.00
CA LEU A 75 7.26 -16.94 -8.37
C LEU A 75 6.15 -16.61 -9.37
N LEU A 76 4.97 -17.21 -9.17
CA LEU A 76 3.80 -16.96 -10.02
C LEU A 76 3.33 -15.51 -9.89
N GLY A 77 3.25 -14.99 -8.67
CA GLY A 77 2.79 -13.63 -8.40
C GLY A 77 3.66 -12.58 -9.08
N SER A 78 4.98 -12.67 -8.91
CA SER A 78 5.92 -11.74 -9.55
C SER A 78 5.95 -11.89 -11.07
N GLY A 79 5.83 -13.11 -11.58
CA GLY A 79 5.73 -13.36 -13.02
C GLY A 79 4.47 -12.73 -13.63
N ILE A 80 3.30 -13.03 -13.07
CA ILE A 80 2.00 -12.50 -13.54
C ILE A 80 1.99 -10.99 -13.47
N PHE A 81 2.42 -10.39 -12.34
CA PHE A 81 2.49 -8.94 -12.18
C PHE A 81 3.44 -8.31 -13.20
N GLY A 82 4.64 -8.89 -13.38
CA GLY A 82 5.63 -8.40 -14.33
C GLY A 82 5.12 -8.38 -15.76
N PHE A 83 4.52 -9.48 -16.24
CA PHE A 83 3.91 -9.56 -17.57
C PHE A 83 2.75 -8.58 -17.72
N SER A 84 1.90 -8.46 -16.71
CA SER A 84 0.78 -7.49 -16.74
C SER A 84 1.28 -6.07 -16.95
N PHE A 85 2.32 -5.66 -16.22
CA PHE A 85 2.86 -4.31 -16.30
C PHE A 85 3.60 -4.03 -17.62
N ILE A 86 4.25 -5.02 -18.22
CA ILE A 86 4.82 -4.90 -19.57
C ILE A 86 3.71 -4.64 -20.59
N ILE A 87 2.63 -5.40 -20.53
CA ILE A 87 1.50 -5.22 -21.46
C ILE A 87 0.81 -3.88 -21.21
N LEU A 88 0.59 -3.48 -19.94
CA LEU A 88 0.06 -2.17 -19.59
C LEU A 88 0.88 -1.03 -20.20
N GLY A 89 2.20 -1.09 -20.09
CA GLY A 89 3.09 -0.08 -20.63
C GLY A 89 3.12 -0.01 -22.16
N THR A 90 2.81 -1.11 -22.86
CA THR A 90 2.83 -1.19 -24.34
C THR A 90 1.46 -0.95 -24.97
N THR A 91 0.37 -1.27 -24.29
CA THR A 91 -0.99 -1.14 -24.84
C THR A 91 -1.56 0.27 -24.70
N ARG A 92 -2.46 0.62 -25.63
CA ARG A 92 -3.40 1.74 -25.50
C ARG A 92 -4.86 1.26 -25.57
N ASN A 93 -5.06 -0.05 -25.68
CA ASN A 93 -6.38 -0.65 -25.76
C ASN A 93 -6.99 -0.79 -24.36
N ILE A 94 -8.07 -0.04 -24.08
CA ILE A 94 -8.71 0.03 -22.76
C ILE A 94 -9.21 -1.34 -22.27
N PRO A 95 -9.92 -2.17 -23.04
CA PRO A 95 -10.24 -3.55 -22.65
C PRO A 95 -9.05 -4.37 -22.21
N VAL A 96 -7.94 -4.34 -22.97
CA VAL A 96 -6.69 -5.05 -22.59
C VAL A 96 -6.13 -4.49 -21.29
N LEU A 97 -6.14 -3.18 -21.12
CA LEU A 97 -5.65 -2.52 -19.89
C LEU A 97 -6.45 -2.98 -18.66
N ILE A 98 -7.79 -3.04 -18.75
CA ILE A 98 -8.65 -3.51 -17.65
C ILE A 98 -8.32 -4.97 -17.31
N VAL A 99 -8.19 -5.84 -18.32
CA VAL A 99 -7.81 -7.24 -18.11
C VAL A 99 -6.44 -7.36 -17.44
N MET A 100 -5.46 -6.57 -17.88
CA MET A 100 -4.12 -6.59 -17.28
C MET A 100 -4.11 -6.03 -15.86
N GLN A 101 -4.97 -5.07 -15.52
CA GLN A 101 -5.14 -4.63 -14.13
C GLN A 101 -5.67 -5.75 -13.23
N VAL A 102 -6.60 -6.57 -13.72
CA VAL A 102 -7.08 -7.75 -13.00
C VAL A 102 -5.96 -8.77 -12.81
N PHE A 103 -5.16 -9.06 -13.84
CA PHE A 103 -3.98 -9.93 -13.69
C PHE A 103 -2.92 -9.33 -12.78
N GLY A 104 -2.69 -8.02 -12.82
CA GLY A 104 -1.83 -7.30 -11.88
C GLY A 104 -2.30 -7.49 -10.43
N ALA A 105 -3.60 -7.35 -10.18
CA ALA A 105 -4.20 -7.58 -8.87
C ALA A 105 -4.01 -9.05 -8.41
N LEU A 106 -4.18 -10.03 -9.30
CA LEU A 106 -3.90 -11.44 -9.01
C LEU A 106 -2.43 -11.66 -8.64
N GLY A 107 -1.51 -11.10 -9.42
CA GLY A 107 -0.06 -11.19 -9.15
C GLY A 107 0.31 -10.58 -7.79
N MET A 108 -0.19 -9.39 -7.49
CA MET A 108 0.05 -8.71 -6.21
C MET A 108 -0.55 -9.50 -5.03
N SER A 109 -1.72 -10.10 -5.21
CA SER A 109 -2.36 -10.92 -4.19
C SER A 109 -1.56 -12.20 -3.88
N LEU A 110 -0.98 -12.85 -4.90
CA LEU A 110 -0.08 -14.00 -4.72
C LEU A 110 1.20 -13.64 -3.96
N ILE A 111 1.67 -12.40 -4.08
CA ILE A 111 2.85 -11.90 -3.36
C ILE A 111 2.49 -11.53 -1.92
N SER A 112 1.33 -10.92 -1.71
CA SER A 112 0.90 -10.36 -0.43
C SER A 112 0.90 -11.42 0.67
N GLY A 113 1.67 -11.17 1.71
CA GLY A 113 1.79 -12.07 2.87
C GLY A 113 2.74 -13.25 2.67
N ALA A 114 2.86 -13.81 1.47
CA ALA A 114 3.78 -14.91 1.18
C ALA A 114 5.25 -14.48 1.32
N ASP A 115 5.58 -13.25 0.92
CA ASP A 115 6.92 -12.66 1.00
C ASP A 115 7.40 -12.49 2.46
N LYS A 116 6.57 -11.89 3.30
CA LYS A 116 6.88 -11.69 4.72
C LYS A 116 6.93 -13.01 5.49
N ALA A 117 6.08 -13.93 5.12
CA ALA A 117 6.08 -15.26 5.70
C ALA A 117 7.34 -16.05 5.31
N LEU A 118 7.79 -15.96 4.07
CA LEU A 118 8.99 -16.68 3.61
C LEU A 118 10.27 -16.17 4.29
N ILE A 119 10.43 -14.85 4.50
CA ILE A 119 11.58 -14.31 5.25
C ILE A 119 11.53 -14.72 6.72
N TYR A 120 10.34 -14.75 7.34
CA TYR A 120 10.15 -15.20 8.71
C TYR A 120 10.55 -16.68 8.88
N GLU A 121 10.07 -17.59 8.01
CA GLU A 121 10.44 -19.00 8.03
C GLU A 121 11.94 -19.22 7.82
N ASN A 122 12.53 -18.50 6.84
CA ASN A 122 13.97 -18.58 6.59
C ASN A 122 14.80 -18.14 7.81
N ALA A 123 14.33 -17.13 8.56
CA ALA A 123 14.97 -16.67 9.79
C ALA A 123 14.81 -17.70 10.93
N LYS A 124 13.62 -18.28 11.08
CA LYS A 124 13.34 -19.30 12.10
C LYS A 124 14.20 -20.56 11.92
N LEU A 125 14.38 -21.02 10.68
CA LEU A 125 15.28 -22.15 10.36
C LEU A 125 16.76 -21.87 10.58
N GLN A 126 17.15 -20.61 10.66
CA GLN A 126 18.49 -20.20 11.05
C GLN A 126 18.68 -20.18 12.58
N ASN A 127 17.68 -20.61 13.36
CA ASN A 127 17.66 -20.53 14.83
C ASN A 127 17.92 -19.11 15.36
N LYS A 128 17.32 -18.10 14.69
CA LYS A 128 17.41 -16.71 15.08
C LYS A 128 16.52 -16.37 16.25
N SER A 129 17.01 -15.48 17.15
CA SER A 129 16.19 -14.97 18.25
C SER A 129 15.01 -14.13 17.71
N PRO A 130 13.93 -13.92 18.48
CA PRO A 130 12.81 -13.07 18.07
C PRO A 130 13.26 -11.67 17.64
N GLU A 131 14.27 -11.09 18.29
CA GLU A 131 14.83 -9.78 17.97
C GLU A 131 15.56 -9.83 16.62
N GLU A 132 16.34 -10.88 16.35
CA GLU A 132 17.01 -11.07 15.08
C GLU A 132 16.02 -11.29 13.93
N ILE A 133 14.93 -12.05 14.16
CA ILE A 133 13.84 -12.24 13.18
C ILE A 133 13.20 -10.90 12.85
N SER A 134 12.87 -10.11 13.86
CA SER A 134 12.34 -8.75 13.69
C SER A 134 13.30 -7.86 12.90
N ALA A 135 14.59 -7.91 13.19
CA ALA A 135 15.62 -7.17 12.46
C ALA A 135 15.72 -7.60 10.99
N MET A 136 15.60 -8.90 10.69
CA MET A 136 15.58 -9.42 9.32
C MET A 136 14.34 -8.94 8.54
N ALA A 137 13.17 -8.99 9.16
CA ALA A 137 11.94 -8.47 8.57
C ALA A 137 12.01 -6.95 8.33
N SER A 138 12.58 -6.20 9.28
CA SER A 138 12.80 -4.76 9.13
C SER A 138 13.76 -4.42 7.98
N ARG A 139 14.85 -5.20 7.82
CA ARG A 139 15.77 -5.04 6.68
C ARG A 139 15.08 -5.36 5.35
N PHE A 140 14.25 -6.39 5.31
CA PHE A 140 13.46 -6.74 4.13
C PHE A 140 12.57 -5.56 3.70
N ASN A 141 11.81 -4.97 4.62
CA ASN A 141 11.01 -3.77 4.36
C ASN A 141 11.88 -2.54 4.03
N GLY A 142 13.09 -2.45 4.61
CA GLY A 142 14.06 -1.40 4.30
C GLY A 142 14.51 -1.44 2.83
N PHE A 143 14.76 -2.62 2.27
CA PHE A 143 15.08 -2.77 0.85
C PHE A 143 13.92 -2.36 -0.06
N GLU A 144 12.67 -2.62 0.32
CA GLU A 144 11.47 -2.10 -0.39
C GLU A 144 11.48 -0.57 -0.43
N THR A 145 11.69 0.05 0.73
CA THR A 145 11.72 1.52 0.83
C THR A 145 12.84 2.12 -0.01
N VAL A 146 14.06 1.58 0.09
CA VAL A 146 15.21 2.06 -0.70
C VAL A 146 14.94 1.93 -2.20
N ALA A 147 14.35 0.83 -2.64
CA ALA A 147 13.99 0.63 -4.04
C ALA A 147 13.01 1.70 -4.54
N MET A 148 11.97 2.02 -3.77
CA MET A 148 11.01 3.08 -4.12
C MET A 148 11.66 4.47 -4.15
N LEU A 149 12.54 4.78 -3.17
CA LEU A 149 13.28 6.05 -3.11
C LEU A 149 14.19 6.26 -4.33
N ILE A 150 14.65 5.19 -4.94
CA ILE A 150 15.47 5.20 -6.17
C ILE A 150 14.57 5.21 -7.41
N ALA A 151 13.57 4.34 -7.46
CA ALA A 151 12.76 4.12 -8.66
C ALA A 151 11.90 5.33 -9.03
N PHE A 152 11.31 6.03 -8.07
CA PHE A 152 10.45 7.18 -8.35
C PHE A 152 11.23 8.33 -9.01
N PRO A 153 12.39 8.80 -8.50
CA PRO A 153 13.19 9.80 -9.18
C PRO A 153 13.71 9.32 -10.54
N LEU A 154 14.20 8.08 -10.64
CA LEU A 154 14.70 7.56 -11.91
C LEU A 154 13.61 7.51 -12.98
N GLY A 155 12.38 7.09 -12.62
CA GLY A 155 11.25 7.08 -13.55
C GLY A 155 10.92 8.47 -14.07
N SER A 156 10.78 9.46 -13.18
CA SER A 156 10.45 10.83 -13.58
C SER A 156 11.58 11.54 -14.32
N LEU A 157 12.84 11.32 -13.95
CA LEU A 157 14.01 11.80 -14.70
C LEU A 157 14.06 11.19 -16.10
N PHE A 158 13.79 9.88 -16.23
CA PHE A 158 13.77 9.22 -17.54
C PHE A 158 12.71 9.83 -18.46
N VAL A 159 11.49 10.03 -17.96
CA VAL A 159 10.41 10.64 -18.76
C VAL A 159 10.73 12.08 -19.16
N SER A 160 11.43 12.84 -18.32
CA SER A 160 11.81 14.23 -18.62
C SER A 160 13.08 14.36 -19.45
N SER A 161 13.84 13.28 -19.65
CA SER A 161 15.19 13.32 -20.26
C SER A 161 15.21 13.64 -21.76
N GLY A 162 14.07 13.46 -22.45
CA GLY A 162 14.00 13.57 -23.91
C GLY A 162 14.68 12.42 -24.67
N PHE A 163 15.11 11.34 -23.98
CA PHE A 163 15.70 10.15 -24.61
C PHE A 163 14.73 9.46 -25.58
N MET A 164 13.45 9.51 -25.28
CA MET A 164 12.35 9.13 -26.18
C MET A 164 11.20 10.13 -26.05
N ASP A 165 10.23 10.04 -26.97
CA ASP A 165 9.05 10.91 -26.89
C ASP A 165 8.32 10.72 -25.56
N TYR A 166 7.74 11.79 -25.04
CA TYR A 166 7.12 11.85 -23.71
C TYR A 166 6.10 10.74 -23.48
N VAL A 167 5.21 10.53 -24.46
CA VAL A 167 4.12 9.55 -24.37
C VAL A 167 4.63 8.12 -24.35
N SER A 168 5.67 7.81 -25.13
CA SER A 168 6.34 6.51 -25.11
C SER A 168 7.12 6.29 -23.82
N ALA A 169 7.79 7.33 -23.31
CA ALA A 169 8.52 7.27 -22.05
C ALA A 169 7.60 6.93 -20.87
N LEU A 170 6.38 7.49 -20.82
CA LEU A 170 5.35 7.13 -19.83
C LEU A 170 4.98 5.65 -19.89
N GLY A 171 4.90 5.04 -21.07
CA GLY A 171 4.68 3.60 -21.20
C GLY A 171 5.90 2.79 -20.76
N PHE A 172 7.10 3.26 -21.11
CA PHE A 172 8.34 2.53 -20.81
C PHE A 172 8.59 2.37 -19.31
N VAL A 173 8.23 3.33 -18.45
CA VAL A 173 8.40 3.18 -16.98
C VAL A 173 7.53 2.07 -16.39
N PHE A 174 6.37 1.77 -17.00
CA PHE A 174 5.56 0.58 -16.67
C PHE A 174 6.27 -0.71 -17.14
N VAL A 175 6.80 -0.71 -18.36
CA VAL A 175 7.59 -1.84 -18.89
C VAL A 175 8.81 -2.09 -18.01
N ALA A 176 9.55 -1.05 -17.63
CA ALA A 176 10.72 -1.16 -16.76
C ALA A 176 10.35 -1.75 -15.37
N THR A 177 9.20 -1.34 -14.81
CA THR A 177 8.67 -1.93 -13.57
C THR A 177 8.33 -3.41 -13.78
N GLY A 178 7.69 -3.77 -14.87
CA GLY A 178 7.39 -5.16 -15.22
C GLY A 178 8.65 -6.01 -15.36
N ILE A 179 9.69 -5.50 -16.02
CA ILE A 179 11.00 -6.18 -16.15
C ILE A 179 11.64 -6.37 -14.76
N ALA A 180 11.65 -5.34 -13.90
CA ALA A 180 12.17 -5.46 -12.54
C ALA A 180 11.45 -6.54 -11.74
N MET A 181 10.13 -6.64 -11.91
CA MET A 181 9.32 -7.68 -11.28
C MET A 181 9.61 -9.09 -11.84
N LEU A 182 9.90 -9.23 -13.14
CA LEU A 182 10.36 -10.50 -13.72
C LEU A 182 11.74 -10.88 -13.19
N VAL A 183 12.65 -9.92 -12.99
CA VAL A 183 13.95 -10.18 -12.33
C VAL A 183 13.71 -10.67 -10.90
N ALA A 184 12.78 -10.07 -10.16
CA ALA A 184 12.39 -10.55 -8.84
C ALA A 184 11.86 -12.00 -8.90
N SER A 185 11.04 -12.34 -9.89
CA SER A 185 10.55 -13.71 -10.10
C SER A 185 11.71 -14.69 -10.33
N VAL A 186 12.69 -14.33 -11.16
CA VAL A 186 13.90 -15.15 -11.40
C VAL A 186 14.72 -15.32 -10.11
N LEU A 187 14.86 -14.29 -9.28
CA LEU A 187 15.56 -14.41 -7.99
C LEU A 187 14.86 -15.41 -7.06
N ILE A 188 13.53 -15.39 -6.99
CA ILE A 188 12.76 -16.37 -6.20
C ILE A 188 12.93 -17.79 -6.74
N PHE A 189 13.09 -17.98 -8.04
CA PHE A 189 13.36 -19.31 -8.60
C PHE A 189 14.56 -19.99 -7.94
N PHE A 190 15.63 -19.24 -7.62
CA PHE A 190 16.83 -19.75 -6.96
C PHE A 190 16.69 -19.89 -5.43
N VAL A 191 15.68 -19.31 -4.80
CA VAL A 191 15.40 -19.53 -3.36
C VAL A 191 15.01 -20.99 -3.15
N LYS A 192 15.58 -21.64 -2.14
CA LYS A 192 15.15 -22.97 -1.72
C LYS A 192 14.00 -22.84 -0.73
N GLU A 193 12.91 -23.59 -0.98
CA GLU A 193 11.75 -23.61 -0.11
C GLU A 193 12.15 -24.04 1.31
N PRO A 194 11.99 -23.19 2.35
CA PRO A 194 12.36 -23.54 3.73
C PRO A 194 11.65 -24.79 4.23
N ALA A 195 10.37 -24.94 3.93
CA ALA A 195 9.56 -26.10 4.33
C ALA A 195 10.12 -27.45 3.82
N LYS A 196 10.87 -27.45 2.69
CA LYS A 196 11.52 -28.65 2.17
C LYS A 196 12.89 -28.95 2.82
N LEU A 197 13.41 -28.00 3.59
CA LEU A 197 14.68 -28.11 4.31
C LEU A 197 14.49 -28.57 5.77
N MET A 198 13.23 -28.64 6.22
CA MET A 198 12.86 -28.99 7.58
C MET A 198 12.78 -30.50 7.77
N SER A 199 13.21 -30.97 8.94
CA SER A 199 12.93 -32.32 9.41
C SER A 199 11.42 -32.47 9.77
N GLU A 200 10.92 -33.72 9.84
CA GLU A 200 9.52 -33.97 10.21
C GLU A 200 9.17 -33.43 11.60
N SER A 201 10.12 -33.49 12.54
CA SER A 201 9.95 -32.94 13.90
C SER A 201 9.83 -31.40 13.90
N GLU A 202 10.62 -30.71 13.07
CA GLU A 202 10.54 -29.26 12.96
C GLU A 202 9.26 -28.78 12.28
N LYS A 203 8.71 -29.58 11.35
CA LYS A 203 7.39 -29.29 10.73
C LYS A 203 6.27 -29.32 11.77
N THR A 204 6.27 -30.31 12.63
CA THR A 204 5.26 -30.47 13.68
C THR A 204 5.25 -29.29 14.67
N GLU A 205 6.43 -28.74 15.02
CA GLU A 205 6.50 -27.55 15.90
C GLU A 205 5.96 -26.27 15.25
N ILE A 206 6.17 -26.07 13.94
CA ILE A 206 5.67 -24.89 13.22
C ILE A 206 4.18 -25.02 12.96
N ASP A 207 3.73 -26.17 12.49
CA ASP A 207 2.32 -26.46 12.26
C ASP A 207 1.53 -26.43 13.58
N GLY A 208 2.06 -26.97 14.67
CA GLY A 208 1.43 -26.91 16.00
C GLY A 208 1.29 -25.52 16.59
N ALA A 209 2.10 -24.54 16.18
CA ALA A 209 1.95 -23.14 16.55
C ALA A 209 0.89 -22.42 15.69
N ASP A 210 0.69 -22.85 14.43
CA ASP A 210 -0.30 -22.32 13.49
C ASP A 210 -1.65 -23.08 13.54
N GLU A 211 -1.67 -24.35 13.97
CA GLU A 211 -2.89 -25.22 14.01
C GLU A 211 -3.98 -24.76 14.97
N LYS A 212 -3.74 -23.83 15.89
CA LYS A 212 -4.77 -23.29 16.79
C LYS A 212 -5.72 -22.27 16.17
N LYS A 213 -5.63 -21.99 14.87
CA LYS A 213 -6.61 -21.15 14.17
C LYS A 213 -7.14 -21.93 12.98
N ASP A 214 -8.42 -22.32 13.05
CA ASP A 214 -9.21 -22.79 11.89
C ASP A 214 -9.06 -21.79 10.73
N LYS A 215 -8.07 -22.02 9.84
CA LYS A 215 -7.96 -21.26 8.62
C LYS A 215 -9.16 -21.60 7.75
N PRO A 216 -9.93 -20.61 7.29
CA PRO A 216 -11.09 -20.89 6.46
C PRO A 216 -10.66 -21.54 5.14
N THR A 217 -11.10 -22.77 4.95
CA THR A 217 -10.81 -23.59 3.74
C THR A 217 -11.64 -23.20 2.52
N SER A 218 -12.49 -22.18 2.62
CA SER A 218 -13.39 -21.73 1.55
C SER A 218 -13.53 -20.22 1.51
N THR A 219 -13.52 -19.65 0.31
CA THR A 219 -13.78 -18.23 0.04
C THR A 219 -15.03 -17.72 0.77
N LYS A 220 -16.12 -18.52 0.78
CA LYS A 220 -17.36 -18.17 1.46
C LYS A 220 -17.16 -18.03 2.97
N LYS A 221 -16.44 -18.96 3.61
CA LYS A 221 -16.17 -18.91 5.06
C LYS A 221 -15.33 -17.70 5.44
N MET A 222 -14.38 -17.29 4.61
CA MET A 222 -13.54 -16.14 4.89
C MET A 222 -14.29 -14.81 4.67
N LEU A 223 -15.13 -14.71 3.65
CA LEU A 223 -16.04 -13.57 3.50
C LEU A 223 -17.00 -13.47 4.71
N GLU A 224 -17.53 -14.60 5.17
CA GLU A 224 -18.35 -14.64 6.39
C GLU A 224 -17.55 -14.23 7.64
N GLN A 225 -16.29 -14.66 7.76
CA GLN A 225 -15.42 -14.23 8.87
C GLN A 225 -15.11 -12.73 8.79
N ASN A 226 -14.78 -12.20 7.62
CA ASN A 226 -14.55 -10.78 7.44
C ASN A 226 -15.80 -9.95 7.73
N ALA A 227 -16.98 -10.42 7.30
CA ALA A 227 -18.26 -9.80 7.62
C ALA A 227 -18.55 -9.85 9.14
N LYS A 228 -18.29 -10.99 9.80
CA LYS A 228 -18.37 -11.12 11.27
C LYS A 228 -17.39 -10.16 11.95
N GLY A 229 -16.15 -10.07 11.49
CA GLY A 229 -15.15 -9.13 12.02
C GLY A 229 -15.59 -7.68 11.90
N CYS A 230 -16.14 -7.29 10.74
CA CYS A 230 -16.75 -6.01 10.54
C CYS A 230 -17.91 -5.77 11.53
N PHE A 231 -18.82 -6.74 11.65
CA PHE A 231 -19.93 -6.65 12.60
C PHE A 231 -19.46 -6.48 14.06
N PHE A 232 -18.45 -7.25 14.50
CA PHE A 232 -17.86 -7.09 15.84
C PHE A 232 -17.20 -5.72 16.04
N ALA A 233 -16.44 -5.25 15.06
CA ALA A 233 -15.83 -3.91 15.11
C ALA A 233 -16.89 -2.80 15.27
N PHE A 234 -18.02 -2.93 14.55
CA PHE A 234 -19.08 -1.93 14.58
C PHE A 234 -20.04 -2.06 15.78
N ARG A 235 -20.12 -3.21 16.43
CA ARG A 235 -20.90 -3.43 17.64
C ARG A 235 -20.27 -2.76 18.86
N ASN A 236 -18.95 -2.74 18.96
CA ASN A 236 -18.24 -2.04 20.02
C ASN A 236 -18.11 -0.55 19.67
N PRO A 237 -18.69 0.40 20.46
CA PRO A 237 -18.69 1.82 20.13
C PRO A 237 -17.29 2.44 19.97
N GLU A 238 -16.29 1.95 20.73
CA GLU A 238 -14.93 2.45 20.66
C GLU A 238 -14.21 1.94 19.42
N LEU A 239 -14.31 0.63 19.14
CA LEU A 239 -13.74 0.03 17.94
C LEU A 239 -14.40 0.58 16.68
N ARG A 240 -15.73 0.76 16.69
CA ARG A 240 -16.48 1.39 15.61
C ARG A 240 -15.91 2.77 15.29
N LYS A 241 -15.71 3.61 16.31
CA LYS A 241 -15.19 4.95 16.12
C LYS A 241 -13.75 4.93 15.55
N LEU A 242 -12.89 4.04 16.05
CA LEU A 242 -11.52 3.88 15.55
C LEU A 242 -11.49 3.33 14.11
N SER A 243 -12.35 2.36 13.80
CA SER A 243 -12.43 1.74 12.47
C SER A 243 -12.96 2.71 11.42
N LEU A 244 -14.00 3.49 11.75
CA LEU A 244 -14.51 4.55 10.88
C LEU A 244 -13.47 5.65 10.67
N ASP A 245 -12.82 6.08 11.74
CA ASP A 245 -11.77 7.08 11.72
C ASP A 245 -10.58 6.63 10.83
N TYR A 246 -10.11 5.40 11.02
CA TYR A 246 -9.09 4.81 10.18
C TYR A 246 -9.52 4.75 8.71
N SER A 247 -10.71 4.20 8.42
CA SER A 247 -11.12 3.94 7.05
C SER A 247 -11.44 5.21 6.26
N VAL A 248 -12.17 6.15 6.88
CA VAL A 248 -12.63 7.36 6.18
C VAL A 248 -11.52 8.39 6.02
N ILE A 249 -10.82 8.71 7.13
CA ILE A 249 -9.76 9.73 7.07
C ILE A 249 -8.57 9.24 6.23
N SER A 250 -8.20 7.95 6.34
CA SER A 250 -7.13 7.41 5.49
C SER A 250 -7.52 7.40 4.01
N ALA A 251 -8.79 7.14 3.65
CA ALA A 251 -9.26 7.23 2.27
C ALA A 251 -9.11 8.65 1.70
N PHE A 252 -9.57 9.68 2.44
CA PHE A 252 -9.45 11.07 2.00
C PHE A 252 -8.00 11.53 1.91
N THR A 253 -7.17 11.20 2.88
CA THR A 253 -5.77 11.60 2.89
C THR A 253 -4.93 10.83 1.88
N PHE A 254 -5.34 9.59 1.51
CA PHE A 254 -4.67 8.81 0.47
C PHE A 254 -4.85 9.43 -0.94
N LEU A 255 -5.95 10.16 -1.18
CA LEU A 255 -6.15 10.83 -2.46
C LEU A 255 -5.01 11.81 -2.79
N MET A 256 -4.33 12.40 -1.81
CA MET A 256 -3.18 13.26 -2.06
C MET A 256 -2.01 12.50 -2.70
N PHE A 257 -1.87 11.20 -2.45
CA PHE A 257 -0.87 10.35 -3.13
C PHE A 257 -1.06 10.34 -4.67
N TRP A 258 -2.31 10.46 -5.13
CA TRP A 258 -2.63 10.60 -6.55
C TRP A 258 -2.56 12.07 -6.97
N PHE A 259 -3.25 12.93 -6.29
CA PHE A 259 -3.45 14.33 -6.68
C PHE A 259 -2.20 15.20 -6.63
N TYR A 260 -1.14 14.80 -5.91
CA TYR A 260 0.08 15.60 -5.88
C TYR A 260 0.69 15.79 -7.28
N GLN A 261 0.58 14.78 -8.16
CA GLN A 261 1.10 14.84 -9.52
C GLN A 261 0.37 15.91 -10.34
N SER A 262 -0.97 15.92 -10.26
CA SER A 262 -1.78 16.97 -10.90
C SER A 262 -1.49 18.35 -10.30
N LEU A 263 -1.36 18.44 -8.99
CA LEU A 263 -1.13 19.70 -8.29
C LEU A 263 0.24 20.31 -8.67
N LEU A 264 1.27 19.48 -8.85
CA LEU A 264 2.57 19.92 -9.35
C LEU A 264 2.48 20.39 -10.79
N LEU A 265 1.79 19.64 -11.66
CA LEU A 265 1.60 20.01 -13.06
C LEU A 265 0.83 21.33 -13.19
N GLU A 266 -0.23 21.54 -12.43
CA GLU A 266 -1.02 22.78 -12.40
C GLU A 266 -0.22 24.00 -11.91
N ASN A 267 0.85 23.76 -11.15
CA ASN A 267 1.80 24.80 -10.73
C ASN A 267 3.03 24.90 -11.67
N ASN A 268 2.96 24.34 -12.89
CA ASN A 268 4.01 24.34 -13.90
C ASN A 268 5.35 23.74 -13.41
N VAL A 269 5.29 22.77 -12.50
CA VAL A 269 6.48 22.05 -12.03
C VAL A 269 6.86 20.99 -13.06
N ASN A 270 8.14 20.94 -13.41
CA ASN A 270 8.64 19.92 -14.33
C ASN A 270 8.38 18.50 -13.79
N ILE A 271 7.93 17.60 -14.66
CA ILE A 271 7.61 16.21 -14.30
C ILE A 271 8.78 15.46 -13.66
N ALA A 272 10.02 15.84 -13.96
CA ALA A 272 11.22 15.32 -13.30
C ALA A 272 11.15 15.41 -11.77
N VAL A 273 10.48 16.42 -11.23
CA VAL A 273 10.37 16.68 -9.80
C VAL A 273 9.41 15.71 -9.10
N ASN A 274 8.44 15.14 -9.83
CA ASN A 274 7.42 14.25 -9.26
C ASN A 274 8.01 13.10 -8.42
N GLY A 275 9.05 12.45 -8.96
CA GLY A 275 9.71 11.34 -8.27
C GLY A 275 10.46 11.76 -7.01
N PHE A 276 11.11 12.92 -7.02
CA PHE A 276 11.79 13.46 -5.85
C PHE A 276 10.81 13.86 -4.77
N VAL A 277 9.67 14.44 -5.12
CA VAL A 277 8.59 14.77 -4.18
C VAL A 277 8.02 13.50 -3.57
N ALA A 278 7.76 12.45 -4.38
CA ALA A 278 7.27 11.17 -3.89
C ALA A 278 8.27 10.50 -2.92
N SER A 279 9.55 10.49 -3.25
CA SER A 279 10.60 9.98 -2.37
C SER A 279 10.73 10.84 -1.11
N GLY A 280 10.66 12.15 -1.25
CA GLY A 280 10.78 13.11 -0.15
C GLY A 280 9.70 12.93 0.91
N PHE A 281 8.42 12.82 0.53
CA PHE A 281 7.37 12.64 1.53
C PHE A 281 7.39 11.24 2.17
N ASN A 282 7.82 10.19 1.45
CA ASN A 282 8.01 8.87 2.05
C ASN A 282 9.16 8.87 3.09
N LEU A 283 10.27 9.54 2.78
CA LEU A 283 11.38 9.71 3.70
C LEU A 283 10.94 10.52 4.94
N ALA A 284 10.28 11.65 4.74
CA ALA A 284 9.77 12.49 5.81
C ALA A 284 8.77 11.75 6.72
N ALA A 285 7.89 10.93 6.14
CA ALA A 285 6.97 10.08 6.89
C ALA A 285 7.70 9.04 7.73
N SER A 286 8.76 8.42 7.19
CA SER A 286 9.58 7.46 7.92
C SER A 286 10.26 8.12 9.13
N LEU A 287 10.82 9.31 8.97
CA LEU A 287 11.41 10.09 10.07
C LEU A 287 10.37 10.46 11.14
N LEU A 288 9.17 10.84 10.73
CA LEU A 288 8.09 11.14 11.66
C LEU A 288 7.65 9.89 12.45
N LEU A 289 7.61 8.72 11.80
CA LEU A 289 7.30 7.45 12.46
C LEU A 289 8.30 7.08 13.53
N PHE A 290 9.61 7.31 13.34
CA PHE A 290 10.61 7.12 14.38
C PHE A 290 10.36 8.00 15.62
N SER A 291 9.77 9.18 15.42
CA SER A 291 9.42 10.11 16.48
C SER A 291 8.06 9.83 17.14
N SER A 292 7.33 8.80 16.68
CA SER A 292 5.92 8.54 17.08
C SER A 292 5.75 8.32 18.58
N GLY A 293 6.67 7.59 19.22
CA GLY A 293 6.64 7.36 20.66
C GLY A 293 6.81 8.66 21.46
N PHE A 294 7.73 9.53 21.05
CA PHE A 294 7.93 10.84 21.69
C PHE A 294 6.70 11.75 21.53
N ILE A 295 6.14 11.79 20.33
CA ILE A 295 4.94 12.60 20.03
C ILE A 295 3.75 12.13 20.87
N GLN A 296 3.50 10.81 20.91
CA GLN A 296 2.39 10.25 21.69
C GLN A 296 2.58 10.46 23.20
N LYS A 297 3.82 10.37 23.69
CA LYS A 297 4.13 10.66 25.10
C LYS A 297 3.86 12.12 25.47
N LYS A 298 4.15 13.06 24.55
CA LYS A 298 3.97 14.50 24.81
C LYS A 298 2.53 14.98 24.62
N LEU A 299 1.84 14.51 23.57
CA LEU A 299 0.49 14.98 23.19
C LEU A 299 -0.62 14.07 23.70
N GLY A 300 -0.33 12.82 24.02
CA GLY A 300 -1.32 11.76 24.22
C GLY A 300 -1.93 11.26 22.93
N PHE A 301 -2.52 10.05 22.98
CA PHE A 301 -3.12 9.41 21.80
C PHE A 301 -4.28 10.22 21.22
N SER A 302 -5.20 10.69 22.05
CA SER A 302 -6.42 11.40 21.61
C SER A 302 -6.11 12.68 20.83
N LYS A 303 -5.15 13.50 21.30
CA LYS A 303 -4.74 14.73 20.59
C LYS A 303 -3.97 14.39 19.31
N THR A 304 -3.05 13.42 19.36
CA THR A 304 -2.28 12.97 18.18
C THR A 304 -3.23 12.50 17.08
N ARG A 305 -4.25 11.70 17.42
CA ARG A 305 -5.28 11.22 16.51
C ARG A 305 -6.06 12.36 15.87
N PHE A 306 -6.51 13.33 16.68
CA PHE A 306 -7.28 14.47 16.20
C PHE A 306 -6.46 15.39 15.30
N LEU A 307 -5.25 15.77 15.73
CA LEU A 307 -4.38 16.66 14.95
C LEU A 307 -3.97 16.03 13.62
N SER A 308 -3.62 14.74 13.62
CA SER A 308 -3.27 14.02 12.39
C SER A 308 -4.45 13.83 11.43
N ALA A 309 -5.70 14.04 11.89
CA ALA A 309 -6.88 14.00 11.03
C ALA A 309 -7.27 15.38 10.51
N ILE A 310 -7.27 16.41 11.38
CA ILE A 310 -7.80 17.73 11.03
C ILE A 310 -6.81 18.55 10.20
N ILE A 311 -5.49 18.44 10.47
CA ILE A 311 -4.47 19.19 9.73
C ILE A 311 -4.53 18.88 8.21
N PRO A 312 -4.61 17.60 7.75
CA PRO A 312 -4.84 17.30 6.35
C PRO A 312 -6.05 18.00 5.73
N GLY A 313 -7.17 18.06 6.46
CA GLY A 313 -8.37 18.77 5.99
C GLY A 313 -8.13 20.26 5.81
N ILE A 314 -7.47 20.90 6.76
CA ILE A 314 -7.08 22.32 6.68
C ILE A 314 -6.12 22.54 5.48
N LEU A 315 -5.15 21.65 5.29
CA LEU A 315 -4.20 21.75 4.18
C LEU A 315 -4.90 21.64 2.81
N TYR A 316 -5.89 20.76 2.67
CA TYR A 316 -6.73 20.70 1.47
C TYR A 316 -7.47 22.00 1.19
N VAL A 317 -8.04 22.63 2.22
CA VAL A 317 -8.72 23.95 2.09
C VAL A 317 -7.71 25.04 1.71
N LEU A 318 -6.50 25.01 2.26
CA LEU A 318 -5.44 25.95 1.87
C LEU A 318 -5.01 25.75 0.40
N VAL A 319 -4.94 24.50 -0.10
CA VAL A 319 -4.72 24.25 -1.53
C VAL A 319 -5.82 24.87 -2.38
N PHE A 320 -7.10 24.76 -1.99
CA PHE A 320 -8.18 25.43 -2.70
C PHE A 320 -8.00 26.95 -2.73
N MET A 321 -7.68 27.56 -1.59
CA MET A 321 -7.52 29.03 -1.50
C MET A 321 -6.31 29.55 -2.28
N PHE A 322 -5.24 28.79 -2.32
CA PHE A 322 -3.95 29.17 -2.90
C PHE A 322 -3.49 28.20 -4.00
N TYR A 323 -4.42 27.79 -4.87
CA TYR A 323 -4.27 26.69 -5.81
C TYR A 323 -3.02 26.78 -6.71
N LYS A 324 -2.66 27.98 -7.17
CA LYS A 324 -1.48 28.26 -8.03
C LYS A 324 -0.23 28.64 -7.22
N ASN A 325 -0.21 28.42 -5.91
CA ASN A 325 0.94 28.73 -5.08
C ASN A 325 1.73 27.45 -4.77
N ILE A 326 2.90 27.31 -5.37
CA ILE A 326 3.75 26.13 -5.23
C ILE A 326 4.18 25.86 -3.78
N PHE A 327 4.41 26.89 -2.97
CA PHE A 327 4.80 26.69 -1.57
C PHE A 327 3.66 26.06 -0.76
N VAL A 328 2.42 26.52 -0.96
CA VAL A 328 1.23 25.95 -0.32
C VAL A 328 1.01 24.52 -0.82
N ALA A 329 1.17 24.28 -2.13
CA ALA A 329 1.07 22.94 -2.71
C ALA A 329 2.09 21.98 -2.08
N MET A 330 3.36 22.36 -1.96
CA MET A 330 4.41 21.53 -1.35
C MET A 330 4.14 21.25 0.12
N ILE A 331 3.75 22.26 0.91
CA ILE A 331 3.39 22.08 2.33
C ILE A 331 2.22 21.09 2.46
N ALA A 332 1.21 21.20 1.59
CA ALA A 332 0.05 20.33 1.62
C ALA A 332 0.40 18.89 1.21
N ILE A 333 1.16 18.70 0.12
CA ILE A 333 1.61 17.38 -0.35
C ILE A 333 2.36 16.66 0.76
N PHE A 334 3.39 17.29 1.33
CA PHE A 334 4.20 16.69 2.40
C PHE A 334 3.37 16.50 3.69
N GLY A 335 2.64 17.54 4.11
CA GLY A 335 1.86 17.50 5.34
C GLY A 335 0.77 16.43 5.34
N ILE A 336 0.00 16.33 4.27
CA ILE A 336 -1.11 15.36 4.16
C ILE A 336 -0.56 13.93 4.08
N THR A 337 0.40 13.69 3.17
CA THR A 337 0.94 12.33 2.95
C THR A 337 1.75 11.83 4.14
N MET A 338 2.57 12.67 4.74
CA MET A 338 3.36 12.36 5.94
C MET A 338 2.46 12.04 7.13
N LEU A 339 1.44 12.87 7.40
CA LEU A 339 0.52 12.66 8.52
C LEU A 339 -0.33 11.39 8.32
N ARG A 340 -0.72 11.05 7.09
CA ARG A 340 -1.40 9.79 6.80
C ARG A 340 -0.53 8.59 7.16
N LEU A 341 0.69 8.53 6.61
CA LEU A 341 1.61 7.42 6.85
C LEU A 341 2.01 7.29 8.32
N PHE A 342 2.06 8.40 9.05
CA PHE A 342 2.27 8.43 10.50
C PHE A 342 1.07 7.90 11.28
N ARG A 343 -0.17 8.27 10.86
CA ARG A 343 -1.40 7.98 11.56
C ARG A 343 -1.81 6.52 11.50
N ASP A 344 -1.70 5.88 10.33
CA ASP A 344 -2.23 4.55 10.06
C ASP A 344 -1.69 3.47 11.03
N PRO A 345 -0.37 3.33 11.27
CA PRO A 345 0.17 2.39 12.24
C PRO A 345 -0.27 2.64 13.68
N ILE A 346 -0.43 3.92 14.06
CA ILE A 346 -0.87 4.30 15.41
C ILE A 346 -2.30 3.82 15.67
N LEU A 347 -3.20 4.02 14.71
CA LEU A 347 -4.59 3.58 14.83
C LEU A 347 -4.72 2.06 14.86
N ILE A 348 -3.97 1.35 13.99
CA ILE A 348 -3.92 -0.12 13.98
C ILE A 348 -3.43 -0.64 15.34
N THR A 349 -2.38 -0.06 15.90
CA THR A 349 -1.87 -0.43 17.22
C THR A 349 -2.92 -0.23 18.31
N GLN A 350 -3.64 0.88 18.29
CA GLN A 350 -4.70 1.15 19.27
C GLN A 350 -5.91 0.22 19.11
N MET A 351 -6.27 -0.17 17.90
CA MET A 351 -7.28 -1.20 17.68
C MET A 351 -6.82 -2.54 18.24
N ASN A 352 -5.56 -2.92 18.01
CA ASN A 352 -4.98 -4.16 18.51
C ASN A 352 -5.03 -4.29 20.05
N VAL A 353 -4.78 -3.20 20.77
CA VAL A 353 -4.86 -3.17 22.25
C VAL A 353 -6.30 -3.42 22.76
N LYS A 354 -7.31 -3.05 21.98
CA LYS A 354 -8.72 -3.15 22.37
C LYS A 354 -9.41 -4.44 21.91
N ILE A 355 -8.72 -5.29 21.19
CA ILE A 355 -9.25 -6.53 20.62
C ILE A 355 -8.63 -7.71 21.35
N SER A 356 -9.46 -8.69 21.75
CA SER A 356 -8.97 -9.96 22.31
C SER A 356 -8.16 -10.75 21.27
N ASP A 357 -7.15 -11.49 21.72
CA ASP A 357 -6.25 -12.26 20.86
C ASP A 357 -7.00 -13.22 19.93
N GLU A 358 -8.07 -13.86 20.42
CA GLU A 358 -8.89 -14.80 19.65
C GLU A 358 -9.56 -14.16 18.43
N ASN A 359 -10.01 -12.91 18.54
CA ASN A 359 -10.78 -12.22 17.51
C ASN A 359 -9.95 -11.22 16.69
N ARG A 360 -8.66 -11.04 17.02
CA ARG A 360 -7.81 -10.00 16.44
C ARG A 360 -7.74 -10.06 14.91
N ALA A 361 -7.39 -11.22 14.37
CA ALA A 361 -7.27 -11.41 12.93
C ALA A 361 -8.61 -11.16 12.20
N THR A 362 -9.71 -11.67 12.74
CA THR A 362 -11.05 -11.53 12.17
C THR A 362 -11.51 -10.07 12.15
N ILE A 363 -11.31 -9.35 13.27
CA ILE A 363 -11.74 -7.94 13.36
C ILE A 363 -10.90 -7.04 12.47
N LEU A 364 -9.56 -7.19 12.46
CA LEU A 364 -8.68 -6.39 11.61
C LEU A 364 -8.92 -6.64 10.11
N SER A 365 -9.18 -7.89 9.73
CA SER A 365 -9.56 -8.24 8.36
C SER A 365 -10.89 -7.60 7.97
N GLY A 366 -11.88 -7.59 8.88
CA GLY A 366 -13.15 -6.89 8.67
C GLY A 366 -12.99 -5.37 8.51
N VAL A 367 -12.12 -4.74 9.31
CA VAL A 367 -11.82 -3.30 9.18
C VAL A 367 -11.12 -3.00 7.85
N SER A 368 -10.17 -3.84 7.43
CA SER A 368 -9.51 -3.72 6.12
C SER A 368 -10.50 -3.85 4.97
N MET A 369 -11.41 -4.82 5.03
CA MET A 369 -12.48 -4.98 4.05
C MET A 369 -13.35 -3.71 3.95
N PHE A 370 -13.76 -3.18 5.10
CA PHE A 370 -14.56 -1.96 5.15
C PHE A 370 -13.82 -0.75 4.57
N SER A 371 -12.53 -0.59 4.86
CA SER A 371 -11.69 0.47 4.30
C SER A 371 -11.60 0.38 2.78
N ARG A 372 -11.49 -0.82 2.21
CA ARG A 372 -11.46 -1.03 0.75
C ARG A 372 -12.78 -0.69 0.09
N ILE A 373 -13.92 -0.99 0.75
CA ILE A 373 -15.25 -0.58 0.26
C ILE A 373 -15.35 0.95 0.20
N ILE A 374 -14.89 1.64 1.24
CA ILE A 374 -14.87 3.10 1.27
C ILE A 374 -14.01 3.65 0.11
N ILE A 375 -12.80 3.12 -0.07
CA ILE A 375 -11.91 3.52 -1.17
C ILE A 375 -12.59 3.27 -2.52
N ALA A 376 -13.22 2.12 -2.73
CA ALA A 376 -13.90 1.76 -3.97
C ALA A 376 -15.05 2.73 -4.33
N ILE A 377 -15.69 3.33 -3.33
CA ILE A 377 -16.75 4.34 -3.52
C ILE A 377 -16.13 5.73 -3.75
N PHE A 378 -15.18 6.12 -2.92
CA PHE A 378 -14.63 7.48 -2.94
C PHE A 378 -13.70 7.76 -4.12
N TYR A 379 -13.01 6.74 -4.66
CA TYR A 379 -12.12 6.92 -5.81
C TYR A 379 -12.86 7.43 -7.05
N PRO A 380 -13.88 6.74 -7.58
CA PRO A 380 -14.62 7.24 -8.75
C PRO A 380 -15.28 8.59 -8.49
N LEU A 381 -15.84 8.81 -7.29
CA LEU A 381 -16.42 10.10 -6.92
C LEU A 381 -15.40 11.24 -6.95
N SER A 382 -14.20 10.98 -6.46
CA SER A 382 -13.09 11.94 -6.50
C SER A 382 -12.64 12.22 -7.94
N GLY A 383 -12.66 11.21 -8.80
CA GLY A 383 -12.38 11.36 -10.22
C GLY A 383 -13.40 12.27 -10.91
N ILE A 384 -14.69 12.06 -10.67
CA ILE A 384 -15.77 12.90 -11.21
C ILE A 384 -15.61 14.36 -10.76
N LEU A 385 -15.22 14.59 -9.51
CA LEU A 385 -14.97 15.94 -9.01
C LEU A 385 -13.74 16.56 -9.67
N MET A 386 -12.65 15.79 -9.84
CA MET A 386 -11.43 16.25 -10.52
C MET A 386 -11.69 16.60 -11.98
N ASP A 387 -12.48 15.80 -12.70
CA ASP A 387 -12.84 16.08 -14.11
C ASP A 387 -13.68 17.37 -14.25
N LYS A 388 -14.52 17.68 -13.26
CA LYS A 388 -15.32 18.90 -13.25
C LYS A 388 -14.54 20.14 -12.89
N ASN A 389 -13.82 20.11 -11.79
CA ASN A 389 -13.01 21.23 -11.31
C ASN A 389 -11.99 20.74 -10.26
N PRO A 390 -10.71 20.58 -10.65
CA PRO A 390 -9.67 20.15 -9.72
C PRO A 390 -9.57 21.01 -8.45
N GLN A 391 -9.62 22.33 -8.59
CA GLN A 391 -9.51 23.25 -7.45
C GLN A 391 -10.64 23.03 -6.43
N VAL A 392 -11.90 22.94 -6.87
CA VAL A 392 -13.07 22.71 -6.02
C VAL A 392 -13.00 21.32 -5.36
N THR A 393 -12.39 20.35 -6.00
CA THR A 393 -12.20 19.01 -5.43
C THR A 393 -11.41 19.05 -4.13
N TYR A 394 -10.36 19.85 -4.04
CA TYR A 394 -9.59 20.03 -2.80
C TYR A 394 -10.46 20.63 -1.68
N LEU A 395 -11.34 21.59 -2.00
CA LEU A 395 -12.26 22.17 -1.00
C LEU A 395 -13.23 21.11 -0.47
N VAL A 396 -13.86 20.35 -1.36
CA VAL A 396 -14.85 19.31 -0.99
C VAL A 396 -14.20 18.25 -0.10
N ILE A 397 -13.04 17.73 -0.49
CA ILE A 397 -12.30 16.74 0.30
C ILE A 397 -11.81 17.35 1.63
N GLY A 398 -11.34 18.60 1.60
CA GLY A 398 -10.91 19.31 2.80
C GLY A 398 -12.02 19.46 3.83
N ILE A 399 -13.18 19.97 3.41
CA ILE A 399 -14.37 20.11 4.28
C ILE A 399 -14.82 18.74 4.79
N ALA A 400 -14.92 17.72 3.91
CA ALA A 400 -15.29 16.38 4.33
C ALA A 400 -14.32 15.81 5.36
N THR A 401 -13.01 16.01 5.17
CA THR A 401 -11.97 15.58 6.13
C THR A 401 -12.11 16.30 7.46
N ILE A 402 -12.33 17.62 7.47
CA ILE A 402 -12.53 18.41 8.69
C ILE A 402 -13.78 17.93 9.44
N VAL A 403 -14.92 17.80 8.76
CA VAL A 403 -16.18 17.35 9.37
C VAL A 403 -16.01 15.95 9.96
N CYS A 404 -15.44 15.01 9.19
CA CYS A 404 -15.17 13.64 9.68
C CYS A 404 -14.18 13.64 10.86
N SER A 405 -13.19 14.54 10.88
CA SER A 405 -12.26 14.67 12.01
C SER A 405 -12.97 15.10 13.29
N PHE A 406 -13.90 16.03 13.22
CA PHE A 406 -14.71 16.42 14.39
C PHE A 406 -15.64 15.28 14.83
N LEU A 407 -16.27 14.57 13.93
CA LEU A 407 -17.19 13.48 14.27
C LEU A 407 -16.47 12.24 14.83
N LEU A 408 -15.33 11.87 14.25
CA LEU A 408 -14.66 10.60 14.49
C LEU A 408 -13.45 10.70 15.40
N SER A 409 -12.65 11.78 15.30
CA SER A 409 -11.35 11.89 15.97
C SER A 409 -11.35 12.80 17.19
N THR A 410 -12.43 13.53 17.50
CA THR A 410 -12.49 14.47 18.64
C THR A 410 -12.03 13.82 19.94
N PRO A 411 -11.11 14.44 20.69
CA PRO A 411 -10.67 13.96 21.99
C PRO A 411 -11.87 13.85 22.94
N ARG A 412 -12.10 12.67 23.50
CA ARG A 412 -12.97 12.56 24.69
C ARG A 412 -12.13 12.94 25.90
N LYS A 413 -12.71 13.68 26.84
CA LYS A 413 -12.11 13.82 28.18
C LYS A 413 -11.95 12.40 28.73
N GLU A 414 -10.72 11.97 28.88
CA GLU A 414 -10.42 10.74 29.64
C GLU A 414 -10.93 11.02 31.07
N LYS A 415 -11.96 10.27 31.46
CA LYS A 415 -12.48 10.27 32.85
C LYS A 415 -11.53 9.44 33.70
#